data_82f55e629c9490dde4d7dfa6ee0b8b04
#
_entry.id   82f55e629c9490dde4d7dfa6ee0b8b04
#
_cell.length_a   1.000
_cell.length_b   1.000
_cell.length_c   1.000
_cell.angle_alpha   90.00
_cell.angle_beta   90.00
_cell.angle_gamma   90.00
#
_symmetry.space_group_name_H-M   'P 1'
#
loop_
_entity.id
_entity.type
_entity.pdbx_description
1 polymer ?
#
loop_
_entity_poly.entity_id
_entity_poly.type
_entity_poly.pdbx_seq_one_letter_code
_entity_poly.pdbx_strand_id
1 'polypeptide(L)'
;VDRIIVGHMDENLVGFGPSLAHMDYHRKLADLGVWLQYDTFGAECYYDGTGLREPLDSERASAVAIIAERGHLGQLLLGMDVWLKQSLKRYGGLGYDHLLTAVPVMLRRSGLSDADIQTMLVDNPRQALPLAVS
;
A
#
# COMPACT_ATOMS: atom_id res chain seq x y z
N VAL A 1 2.99 16.49 12.59
CA VAL A 1 3.22 15.74 11.35
C VAL A 1 2.18 14.64 11.11
N ASP A 2 1.38 14.31 12.11
CA ASP A 2 0.29 13.31 12.09
C ASP A 2 -0.83 13.56 11.05
N ARG A 3 -0.82 14.71 10.39
CA ARG A 3 -1.76 15.09 9.32
C ARG A 3 -1.17 15.00 7.91
N ILE A 4 0.05 14.48 7.77
CA ILE A 4 0.70 14.34 6.48
C ILE A 4 0.56 12.90 6.03
N ILE A 5 0.02 12.69 4.84
CA ILE A 5 -0.03 11.41 4.15
C ILE A 5 0.96 11.47 2.99
N VAL A 6 1.89 10.52 2.95
CA VAL A 6 2.81 10.35 1.83
C VAL A 6 2.29 9.19 0.99
N GLY A 7 1.73 9.52 -0.16
CA GLY A 7 1.19 8.53 -1.12
C GLY A 7 2.26 7.91 -2.01
N HIS A 8 1.85 6.91 -2.77
CA HIS A 8 2.66 6.20 -3.77
C HIS A 8 3.99 5.65 -3.21
N MET A 9 3.95 5.19 -1.94
CA MET A 9 5.13 4.63 -1.30
C MET A 9 5.62 3.37 -2.01
N ASP A 10 4.72 2.64 -2.62
CA ASP A 10 5.00 1.43 -3.39
C ASP A 10 5.68 1.71 -4.74
N GLU A 11 5.54 2.90 -5.32
CA GLU A 11 6.29 3.25 -6.53
C GLU A 11 7.81 3.32 -6.33
N ASN A 12 8.27 3.50 -5.10
CA ASN A 12 9.70 3.37 -4.79
C ASN A 12 10.24 1.94 -4.97
N LEU A 13 9.36 0.95 -5.16
CA LEU A 13 9.71 -0.45 -5.39
C LEU A 13 9.81 -0.80 -6.88
N VAL A 14 9.55 0.16 -7.78
CA VAL A 14 9.53 -0.05 -9.23
C VAL A 14 10.82 -0.72 -9.72
N GLY A 15 10.65 -1.83 -10.43
CA GLY A 15 11.72 -2.56 -11.09
C GLY A 15 12.57 -3.47 -10.20
N PHE A 16 12.51 -3.33 -8.88
CA PHE A 16 13.46 -3.99 -7.98
C PHE A 16 12.81 -4.78 -6.84
N GLY A 17 11.52 -4.59 -6.58
CA GLY A 17 10.88 -5.12 -5.38
C GLY A 17 11.43 -4.48 -4.09
N PRO A 18 10.97 -4.93 -2.91
CA PRO A 18 11.44 -4.38 -1.64
C PRO A 18 12.91 -4.71 -1.40
N SER A 19 13.75 -3.67 -1.33
CA SER A 19 15.15 -3.78 -0.91
C SER A 19 15.34 -3.17 0.47
N LEU A 20 16.41 -3.55 1.17
CA LEU A 20 16.74 -2.97 2.49
C LEU A 20 16.87 -1.45 2.43
N ALA A 21 17.43 -0.91 1.36
CA ALA A 21 17.60 0.54 1.18
C ALA A 21 16.24 1.26 1.05
N HIS A 22 15.32 0.71 0.27
CA HIS A 22 13.97 1.25 0.14
C HIS A 22 13.22 1.18 1.47
N MET A 23 13.29 0.05 2.16
CA MET A 23 12.61 -0.11 3.45
C MET A 23 13.17 0.81 4.53
N ASP A 24 14.46 1.13 4.49
CA ASP A 24 15.05 2.13 5.39
C ASP A 24 14.58 3.56 5.09
N TYR A 25 14.35 3.90 3.82
CA TYR A 25 13.75 5.17 3.44
C TYR A 25 12.32 5.27 3.97
N HIS A 26 11.49 4.24 3.74
CA HIS A 26 10.10 4.19 4.23
C HIS A 26 10.06 4.28 5.76
N ARG A 27 10.94 3.54 6.47
CA ARG A 27 11.03 3.60 7.93
C ARG A 27 11.38 5.01 8.42
N LYS A 28 12.36 5.66 7.79
CA LYS A 28 12.74 7.03 8.17
C LYS A 28 11.59 8.03 8.02
N LEU A 29 10.75 7.87 7.01
CA LEU A 29 9.54 8.67 6.87
C LEU A 29 8.54 8.36 7.99
N ALA A 30 8.32 7.08 8.29
CA ALA A 30 7.43 6.67 9.38
C ALA A 30 7.93 7.19 10.74
N ASP A 31 9.24 7.19 10.99
CA ASP A 31 9.87 7.76 12.22
C ASP A 31 9.55 9.26 12.40
N LEU A 32 9.21 9.98 11.34
CA LEU A 32 8.74 11.37 11.40
C LEU A 32 7.28 11.50 11.87
N GLY A 33 6.54 10.40 11.99
CA GLY A 33 5.14 10.39 12.40
C GLY A 33 4.16 10.72 11.27
N VAL A 34 4.55 10.55 10.00
CA VAL A 34 3.67 10.69 8.84
C VAL A 34 2.94 9.38 8.54
N TRP A 35 1.80 9.46 7.86
CA TRP A 35 1.14 8.30 7.28
C TRP A 35 1.84 7.87 6.00
N LEU A 36 2.07 6.58 5.84
CA LEU A 36 2.61 5.99 4.62
C LEU A 36 1.50 5.28 3.86
N GLN A 37 1.23 5.68 2.64
CA GLN A 37 0.17 5.11 1.84
C GLN A 37 0.76 4.28 0.69
N TYR A 38 0.53 2.97 0.73
CA TYR A 38 0.79 2.02 -0.34
C TYR A 38 -0.51 1.88 -1.14
N ASP A 39 -0.62 2.61 -2.22
CA ASP A 39 -1.92 2.89 -2.84
C ASP A 39 -2.04 2.50 -4.31
N THR A 40 -1.08 1.75 -4.86
CA THR A 40 -1.14 1.26 -6.23
C THR A 40 -1.39 -0.26 -6.34
N PHE A 41 -2.01 -0.90 -5.32
CA PHE A 41 -2.38 -2.31 -5.40
C PHE A 41 -3.25 -2.58 -6.63
N GLY A 42 -2.92 -3.63 -7.40
CA GLY A 42 -3.59 -3.97 -8.65
C GLY A 42 -3.02 -3.31 -9.89
N ALA A 43 -2.07 -2.39 -9.74
CA ALA A 43 -1.34 -1.80 -10.86
C ALA A 43 -0.09 -2.63 -11.15
N GLU A 44 -0.24 -3.73 -11.89
CA GLU A 44 0.86 -4.61 -12.30
C GLU A 44 1.10 -4.48 -13.81
N CYS A 45 1.70 -3.40 -14.24
CA CYS A 45 1.97 -3.12 -15.65
C CYS A 45 3.44 -2.76 -15.92
N TYR A 46 3.81 -2.72 -17.18
CA TYR A 46 5.10 -2.22 -17.63
C TYR A 46 4.95 -0.77 -18.11
N TYR A 47 5.96 0.04 -17.83
CA TYR A 47 6.06 1.37 -18.41
C TYR A 47 6.64 1.27 -19.83
N ASP A 48 5.90 1.77 -20.81
CA ASP A 48 6.31 1.75 -22.20
C ASP A 48 7.69 2.42 -22.41
N GLY A 49 8.56 1.70 -23.13
CA GLY A 49 9.86 2.19 -23.54
C GLY A 49 10.94 2.25 -22.42
N THR A 50 10.61 1.92 -21.18
CA THR A 50 11.57 1.99 -20.06
C THR A 50 12.14 0.62 -19.68
N GLY A 51 11.42 -0.46 -19.96
CA GLY A 51 11.74 -1.80 -19.46
C GLY A 51 11.45 -1.99 -17.96
N LEU A 52 10.92 -0.97 -17.29
CA LEU A 52 10.51 -1.02 -15.89
C LEU A 52 9.08 -1.53 -15.77
N ARG A 53 8.79 -2.21 -14.69
CA ARG A 53 7.44 -2.63 -14.32
C ARG A 53 7.01 -2.03 -12.98
N GLU A 54 5.73 -1.89 -12.80
CA GLU A 54 5.16 -1.68 -11.47
C GLU A 54 5.50 -2.84 -10.53
N PRO A 55 5.61 -2.62 -9.22
CA PRO A 55 5.73 -3.70 -8.26
C PRO A 55 4.57 -4.67 -8.38
N LEU A 56 4.82 -5.95 -8.14
CA LEU A 56 3.73 -6.92 -7.97
C LEU A 56 3.02 -6.69 -6.63
N ASP A 57 1.76 -7.04 -6.54
CA ASP A 57 1.01 -6.93 -5.28
C ASP A 57 1.64 -7.74 -4.15
N SER A 58 2.28 -8.86 -4.46
CA SER A 58 3.05 -9.63 -3.49
C SER A 58 4.29 -8.90 -2.96
N GLU A 59 4.92 -8.07 -3.79
CA GLU A 59 6.06 -7.22 -3.38
C GLU A 59 5.58 -6.06 -2.51
N ARG A 60 4.45 -5.45 -2.87
CA ARG A 60 3.77 -4.44 -2.05
C ARG A 60 3.40 -4.99 -0.69
N ALA A 61 2.77 -6.17 -0.65
CA ALA A 61 2.40 -6.83 0.60
C ALA A 61 3.62 -7.14 1.47
N SER A 62 4.73 -7.56 0.87
CA SER A 62 5.98 -7.80 1.59
C SER A 62 6.57 -6.50 2.16
N ALA A 63 6.56 -5.41 1.40
CA ALA A 63 7.03 -4.11 1.87
C ALA A 63 6.18 -3.58 3.05
N VAL A 64 4.85 -3.70 2.95
CA VAL A 64 3.90 -3.37 4.03
C VAL A 64 4.22 -4.18 5.29
N ALA A 65 4.43 -5.49 5.17
CA ALA A 65 4.75 -6.36 6.30
C ALA A 65 6.07 -5.95 6.98
N ILE A 66 7.11 -5.66 6.21
CA ILE A 66 8.41 -5.20 6.73
C ILE A 66 8.26 -3.92 7.56
N ILE A 67 7.47 -2.96 7.10
CA ILE A 67 7.26 -1.71 7.84
C ILE A 67 6.39 -1.92 9.08
N ALA A 68 5.38 -2.77 8.99
CA ALA A 68 4.54 -3.16 10.14
C ALA A 68 5.38 -3.85 11.24
N GLU A 69 6.24 -4.81 10.88
CA GLU A 69 7.15 -5.51 11.81
C GLU A 69 8.13 -4.56 12.50
N ARG A 70 8.48 -3.45 11.86
CA ARG A 70 9.34 -2.40 12.43
C ARG A 70 8.60 -1.45 13.40
N GLY A 71 7.34 -1.73 13.70
CA GLY A 71 6.54 -0.98 14.69
C GLY A 71 5.67 0.13 14.13
N HIS A 72 5.56 0.25 12.80
CA HIS A 72 4.84 1.33 12.13
C HIS A 72 3.47 0.93 11.57
N LEU A 73 2.89 -0.20 12.02
CA LEU A 73 1.58 -0.68 11.58
C LEU A 73 0.50 0.42 11.66
N GLY A 74 0.49 1.18 12.76
CA GLY A 74 -0.48 2.25 12.99
C GLY A 74 -0.35 3.49 12.10
N GLN A 75 0.59 3.48 11.14
CA GLN A 75 0.81 4.57 10.19
C GLN A 75 0.62 4.13 8.74
N LEU A 76 0.21 2.88 8.50
CA LEU A 76 0.06 2.32 7.16
C LEU A 76 -1.35 2.51 6.63
N LEU A 77 -1.46 3.03 5.42
CA LEU A 77 -2.69 3.15 4.64
C LEU A 77 -2.53 2.36 3.34
N LEU A 78 -3.61 1.76 2.88
CA LEU A 78 -3.63 0.97 1.64
C LEU A 78 -4.64 1.56 0.66
N GLY A 79 -4.33 1.47 -0.63
CA GLY A 79 -5.19 1.97 -1.70
C GLY A 79 -4.97 1.23 -3.01
N MET A 80 -5.62 1.69 -4.08
CA MET A 80 -5.56 1.04 -5.39
C MET A 80 -5.33 1.99 -6.56
N ASP A 81 -5.42 3.28 -6.35
CA ASP A 81 -5.28 4.30 -7.40
C ASP A 81 -5.98 3.93 -8.71
N VAL A 82 -7.27 3.57 -8.64
CA VAL A 82 -8.06 3.20 -9.82
C VAL A 82 -8.36 4.45 -10.65
N TRP A 83 -7.49 4.80 -11.57
CA TRP A 83 -7.59 5.99 -12.42
C TRP A 83 -7.88 5.67 -13.90
N LEU A 84 -7.59 4.43 -14.34
CA LEU A 84 -7.87 3.99 -15.71
C LEU A 84 -9.18 3.22 -15.78
N LYS A 85 -9.93 3.47 -16.86
CA LYS A 85 -11.15 2.72 -17.17
C LYS A 85 -10.91 1.20 -17.26
N GLN A 86 -9.76 0.79 -17.79
CA GLN A 86 -9.37 -0.61 -17.89
C GLN A 86 -9.11 -1.28 -16.53
N SER A 87 -8.86 -0.51 -15.46
CA SER A 87 -8.69 -1.07 -14.12
C SER A 87 -10.02 -1.50 -13.48
N LEU A 88 -11.16 -1.08 -14.04
CA LEU A 88 -12.48 -1.49 -13.58
C LEU A 88 -12.83 -2.89 -14.04
N LYS A 89 -13.49 -3.71 -13.20
CA LYS A 89 -13.93 -5.08 -13.51
C LYS A 89 -14.72 -5.20 -14.82
N ARG A 90 -15.56 -4.22 -15.11
CA ARG A 90 -16.34 -4.18 -16.36
C ARG A 90 -15.47 -4.23 -17.61
N TYR A 91 -14.23 -3.78 -17.52
CA TYR A 91 -13.28 -3.72 -18.64
C TYR A 91 -12.11 -4.69 -18.49
N GLY A 92 -12.24 -5.68 -17.58
CA GLY A 92 -11.25 -6.74 -17.37
C GLY A 92 -10.22 -6.46 -16.29
N GLY A 93 -10.28 -5.32 -15.61
CA GLY A 93 -9.40 -4.99 -14.49
C GLY A 93 -9.85 -5.62 -13.17
N LEU A 94 -9.08 -5.38 -12.12
CA LEU A 94 -9.30 -5.97 -10.79
C LEU A 94 -10.42 -5.27 -10.01
N GLY A 95 -10.70 -3.99 -10.30
CA GLY A 95 -11.74 -3.19 -9.65
C GLY A 95 -11.41 -2.81 -8.21
N TYR A 96 -12.22 -1.95 -7.63
CA TYR A 96 -12.01 -1.40 -6.27
C TYR A 96 -12.02 -2.45 -5.15
N ASP A 97 -12.72 -3.55 -5.33
CA ASP A 97 -12.84 -4.59 -4.30
C ASP A 97 -11.63 -5.53 -4.24
N HIS A 98 -10.67 -5.43 -5.15
CA HIS A 98 -9.41 -6.17 -5.09
C HIS A 98 -8.67 -5.94 -3.75
N LEU A 99 -8.69 -4.70 -3.25
CA LEU A 99 -8.11 -4.35 -1.96
C LEU A 99 -8.77 -5.10 -0.79
N LEU A 100 -10.03 -5.49 -0.93
CA LEU A 100 -10.80 -6.17 0.12
C LEU A 100 -10.88 -7.68 -0.08
N THR A 101 -10.49 -8.20 -1.24
CA THR A 101 -10.62 -9.62 -1.58
C THR A 101 -9.29 -10.34 -1.72
N ALA A 102 -8.45 -9.94 -2.66
CA ALA A 102 -7.17 -10.59 -2.96
C ALA A 102 -6.02 -10.09 -2.08
N VAL A 103 -5.93 -8.77 -1.86
CA VAL A 103 -4.83 -8.16 -1.10
C VAL A 103 -4.74 -8.71 0.33
N PRO A 104 -5.83 -8.91 1.10
CA PRO A 104 -5.74 -9.50 2.44
C PRO A 104 -5.12 -10.90 2.46
N VAL A 105 -5.31 -11.69 1.40
CA VAL A 105 -4.69 -13.01 1.29
C VAL A 105 -3.17 -12.88 1.13
N MET A 106 -2.71 -11.90 0.36
CA MET A 106 -1.27 -11.65 0.16
C MET A 106 -0.63 -11.12 1.43
N LEU A 107 -1.30 -10.22 2.15
CA LEU A 107 -0.84 -9.69 3.44
C LEU A 107 -0.67 -10.81 4.48
N ARG A 108 -1.64 -11.74 4.59
CA ARG A 108 -1.50 -12.92 5.46
C ARG A 108 -0.31 -13.79 5.07
N ARG A 109 -0.09 -14.01 3.78
CA ARG A 109 1.08 -14.77 3.29
C ARG A 109 2.41 -14.06 3.60
N SER A 110 2.38 -12.75 3.75
CA SER A 110 3.53 -11.94 4.16
C SER A 110 3.70 -11.87 5.70
N GLY A 111 2.89 -12.60 6.47
CA GLY A 111 3.02 -12.73 7.92
C GLY A 111 2.10 -11.84 8.75
N LEU A 112 1.24 -11.02 8.13
CA LEU A 112 0.31 -10.16 8.85
C LEU A 112 -0.92 -10.91 9.34
N SER A 113 -1.37 -10.61 10.56
CA SER A 113 -2.59 -11.17 11.15
C SER A 113 -3.85 -10.46 10.61
N ASP A 114 -5.02 -11.06 10.84
CA ASP A 114 -6.29 -10.42 10.52
C ASP A 114 -6.51 -9.11 11.30
N ALA A 115 -5.98 -9.01 12.51
CA ALA A 115 -6.03 -7.78 13.31
C ALA A 115 -5.17 -6.68 12.68
N ASP A 116 -3.99 -7.00 12.17
CA ASP A 116 -3.13 -6.03 11.47
C ASP A 116 -3.80 -5.52 10.20
N ILE A 117 -4.42 -6.42 9.44
CA ILE A 117 -5.16 -6.09 8.22
C ILE A 117 -6.36 -5.19 8.53
N GLN A 118 -7.11 -5.50 9.59
CA GLN A 118 -8.21 -4.65 10.07
C GLN A 118 -7.71 -3.26 10.45
N THR A 119 -6.58 -3.18 11.15
CA THR A 119 -5.96 -1.91 11.52
C THR A 119 -5.69 -1.06 10.27
N MET A 120 -5.05 -1.62 9.25
CA MET A 120 -4.69 -0.87 8.03
C MET A 120 -5.90 -0.50 7.17
N LEU A 121 -6.91 -1.36 7.07
CA LEU A 121 -8.06 -1.12 6.20
C LEU A 121 -9.19 -0.31 6.85
N VAL A 122 -9.25 -0.26 8.18
CA VAL A 122 -10.38 0.37 8.90
C VAL A 122 -9.92 1.40 9.92
N ASP A 123 -9.04 1.01 10.86
CA ASP A 123 -8.74 1.87 12.00
C ASP A 123 -7.83 3.03 11.62
N ASN A 124 -6.78 2.76 10.86
CA ASN A 124 -5.87 3.79 10.36
C ASN A 124 -6.57 4.82 9.46
N PRO A 125 -7.38 4.43 8.44
CA PRO A 125 -8.14 5.39 7.65
C PRO A 125 -9.07 6.28 8.48
N ARG A 126 -9.71 5.74 9.54
CA ARG A 126 -10.54 6.53 10.45
C ARG A 126 -9.75 7.58 11.22
N GLN A 127 -8.50 7.28 11.56
CA GLN A 127 -7.61 8.21 12.27
C GLN A 127 -6.99 9.24 11.32
N ALA A 128 -6.53 8.80 10.14
CA ALA A 128 -5.90 9.65 9.15
C ALA A 128 -6.87 10.65 8.51
N LEU A 129 -8.13 10.23 8.31
CA LEU A 129 -9.20 10.97 7.62
C LEU A 129 -10.44 11.12 8.51
N PRO A 130 -10.32 11.79 9.67
CA PRO A 130 -11.45 11.94 10.57
C PRO A 130 -12.56 12.76 9.90
N LEU A 131 -13.78 12.20 9.87
CA LEU A 131 -14.95 12.95 9.46
C LEU A 131 -15.22 14.05 10.46
N ALA A 132 -15.42 15.28 9.98
CA ALA A 132 -15.90 16.35 10.82
C ALA A 132 -17.30 15.97 11.34
N VAL A 133 -17.45 15.80 12.63
CA VAL A 133 -18.77 15.66 13.26
C VAL A 133 -19.35 17.07 13.30
N SER A 134 -20.38 17.30 12.46
CA SER A 134 -21.16 18.54 12.47
C SER A 134 -22.10 18.59 13.67
#